data_45b554340fa12f1f3ca5329021e34f4e
#
_entry.id   45b554340fa12f1f3ca5329021e34f4e
#
_cell.length_a   1.000
_cell.length_b   1.000
_cell.length_c   1.000
_cell.angle_alpha   90.00
_cell.angle_beta   90.00
_cell.angle_gamma   90.00
#
_symmetry.space_group_name_H-M   'P 1'
#
loop_
_entity.id
_entity.type
_entity.pdbx_description
1 polymer ?
#
loop_
_entity_poly.entity_id
_entity_poly.type
_entity_poly.pdbx_seq_one_letter_code
_entity_poly.pdbx_strand_id
1 'polypeptide(L)'
;MALVQGVDVVAVTVSDMTRAREFYCDPLGMTPVEVKGAGSAWSDDEQRRWHAYHEQCVGLPGAEIQALFLQAPDGTHLELIEYQKPDLPPPPRRSPAEPGSAVIPFAIKDSETVVARLRDAGIEILGGPVPYLLDGVSTKTTYLYDPDGTILCLFEVVSGEYTIGDKDTES
;
A
#
# COMPACT_ATOMS: atom_id res chain seq x y z
N MET A 1 -5.57 0.33 -29.73
CA MET A 1 -4.43 -0.27 -29.00
C MET A 1 -4.33 0.40 -27.65
N ALA A 2 -4.43 -0.34 -26.54
CA ALA A 2 -4.29 0.23 -25.21
C ALA A 2 -2.83 0.68 -24.98
N LEU A 3 -2.64 1.90 -24.44
CA LEU A 3 -1.31 2.43 -24.12
C LEU A 3 -0.85 1.98 -22.73
N VAL A 4 -1.80 1.73 -21.82
CA VAL A 4 -1.54 1.21 -20.48
C VAL A 4 -1.65 -0.31 -20.53
N GLN A 5 -0.63 -1.02 -20.02
CA GLN A 5 -0.60 -2.48 -19.99
C GLN A 5 -1.12 -3.05 -18.66
N GLY A 6 -1.08 -2.26 -17.59
CA GLY A 6 -1.51 -2.66 -16.25
C GLY A 6 -1.07 -1.67 -15.19
N VAL A 7 -1.38 -1.98 -13.94
CA VAL A 7 -0.79 -1.33 -12.75
C VAL A 7 0.38 -2.21 -12.33
N ASP A 8 1.58 -1.65 -12.32
CA ASP A 8 2.82 -2.37 -11.99
C ASP A 8 2.97 -2.49 -10.47
N VAL A 9 2.91 -1.37 -9.78
CA VAL A 9 3.04 -1.28 -8.33
C VAL A 9 2.18 -0.12 -7.80
N VAL A 10 1.71 -0.24 -6.58
CA VAL A 10 1.13 0.88 -5.83
C VAL A 10 2.22 1.45 -4.93
N ALA A 11 2.51 2.74 -5.09
CA ALA A 11 3.50 3.43 -4.26
C ALA A 11 2.81 4.29 -3.19
N VAL A 12 3.34 4.25 -1.96
CA VAL A 12 2.87 5.01 -0.81
C VAL A 12 4.02 5.84 -0.26
N THR A 13 3.82 7.15 -0.16
CA THR A 13 4.78 8.02 0.50
C THR A 13 4.58 7.94 2.01
N VAL A 14 5.68 7.67 2.73
CA VAL A 14 5.71 7.51 4.18
C VAL A 14 6.66 8.53 4.82
N SER A 15 6.39 8.92 6.06
CA SER A 15 7.24 9.87 6.78
C SER A 15 8.36 9.21 7.60
N ASP A 16 8.28 7.88 7.81
CA ASP A 16 9.24 7.09 8.55
C ASP A 16 9.20 5.64 8.03
N MET A 17 10.27 5.24 7.33
CA MET A 17 10.39 3.93 6.70
C MET A 17 10.36 2.79 7.71
N THR A 18 10.94 2.97 8.88
CA THR A 18 10.98 1.94 9.92
C THR A 18 9.58 1.65 10.45
N ARG A 19 8.85 2.70 10.82
CA ARG A 19 7.47 2.61 11.29
C ARG A 19 6.53 2.04 10.23
N ALA A 20 6.67 2.48 8.99
CA ALA A 20 5.86 1.97 7.89
C ALA A 20 6.15 0.49 7.63
N ARG A 21 7.43 0.09 7.60
CA ARG A 21 7.81 -1.31 7.45
C ARG A 21 7.23 -2.20 8.55
N GLU A 22 7.34 -1.79 9.82
CA GLU A 22 6.75 -2.51 10.95
C GLU A 22 5.24 -2.68 10.77
N PHE A 23 4.53 -1.63 10.37
CA PHE A 23 3.09 -1.68 10.14
C PHE A 23 2.70 -2.63 9.00
N TYR A 24 3.36 -2.56 7.85
CA TYR A 24 2.99 -3.39 6.69
C TYR A 24 3.49 -4.83 6.81
N CYS A 25 4.62 -5.07 7.50
CA CYS A 25 5.18 -6.42 7.65
C CYS A 25 4.57 -7.21 8.81
N ASP A 26 4.48 -6.63 10.00
CA ASP A 26 4.10 -7.39 11.20
C ASP A 26 2.59 -7.70 11.24
N PRO A 27 1.66 -6.71 11.32
CA PRO A 27 0.24 -7.01 11.37
C PRO A 27 -0.38 -7.41 10.02
N LEU A 28 0.12 -6.86 8.90
CA LEU A 28 -0.43 -7.15 7.57
C LEU A 28 0.30 -8.29 6.84
N GLY A 29 1.47 -8.71 7.34
CA GLY A 29 2.17 -9.91 6.86
C GLY A 29 2.84 -9.77 5.49
N MET A 30 3.13 -8.53 5.04
CA MET A 30 3.90 -8.31 3.83
C MET A 30 5.38 -8.61 4.06
N THR A 31 6.09 -9.01 3.00
CA THR A 31 7.51 -9.38 3.08
C THR A 31 8.36 -8.41 2.27
N PRO A 32 9.44 -7.83 2.84
CA PRO A 32 10.39 -7.04 2.07
C PRO A 32 11.03 -7.85 0.96
N VAL A 33 11.14 -7.25 -0.23
CA VAL A 33 11.77 -7.88 -1.40
C VAL A 33 12.83 -6.96 -2.00
N GLU A 34 13.91 -7.57 -2.48
CA GLU A 34 14.94 -6.84 -3.21
C GLU A 34 14.53 -6.68 -4.67
N VAL A 35 14.66 -5.46 -5.18
CA VAL A 35 14.48 -5.17 -6.60
C VAL A 35 15.88 -5.04 -7.22
N LYS A 36 16.14 -5.75 -8.31
CA LYS A 36 17.41 -5.62 -9.04
C LYS A 36 17.59 -4.16 -9.48
N GLY A 37 18.68 -3.55 -9.03
CA GLY A 37 18.98 -2.15 -9.33
C GLY A 37 18.41 -1.13 -8.34
N ALA A 38 17.69 -1.59 -7.30
CA ALA A 38 17.25 -0.76 -6.18
C ALA A 38 17.63 -1.48 -4.88
N GLY A 39 18.69 -1.09 -4.21
CA GLY A 39 19.14 -1.83 -3.04
C GLY A 39 19.94 -1.04 -2.03
N SER A 40 19.92 -1.53 -0.80
CA SER A 40 20.61 -0.95 0.36
C SER A 40 22.15 -1.02 0.31
N ALA A 41 22.71 -1.68 -0.70
CA ALA A 41 24.16 -1.86 -0.88
C ALA A 41 24.76 -0.95 -1.98
N TRP A 42 24.08 0.14 -2.32
CA TRP A 42 24.58 1.07 -3.35
C TRP A 42 25.78 1.87 -2.88
N SER A 43 26.74 2.04 -3.79
CA SER A 43 27.81 3.02 -3.64
C SER A 43 27.21 4.45 -3.62
N ASP A 44 27.95 5.40 -3.05
CA ASP A 44 27.56 6.82 -3.05
C ASP A 44 27.25 7.35 -4.46
N ASP A 45 27.88 6.79 -5.48
CA ASP A 45 27.67 7.15 -6.88
C ASP A 45 26.33 6.64 -7.42
N GLU A 46 25.95 5.43 -7.03
CA GLU A 46 24.65 4.85 -7.38
C GLU A 46 23.51 5.59 -6.66
N GLN A 47 23.69 5.92 -5.39
CA GLN A 47 22.73 6.74 -4.64
C GLN A 47 22.56 8.12 -5.28
N ARG A 48 23.64 8.81 -5.64
CA ARG A 48 23.55 10.10 -6.33
C ARG A 48 22.79 10.02 -7.65
N ARG A 49 23.02 8.96 -8.44
CA ARG A 49 22.28 8.75 -9.71
C ARG A 49 20.81 8.47 -9.47
N TRP A 50 20.49 7.71 -8.43
CA TRP A 50 19.12 7.41 -8.03
C TRP A 50 18.37 8.68 -7.61
N HIS A 51 18.96 9.52 -6.76
CA HIS A 51 18.36 10.79 -6.37
C HIS A 51 18.17 11.73 -7.57
N ALA A 52 19.20 11.87 -8.43
CA ALA A 52 19.09 12.69 -9.64
C ALA A 52 18.02 12.19 -10.62
N TYR A 53 17.82 10.89 -10.72
CA TYR A 53 16.75 10.29 -11.49
C TYR A 53 15.37 10.66 -10.89
N HIS A 54 15.19 10.48 -9.59
CA HIS A 54 13.92 10.79 -8.92
C HIS A 54 13.60 12.29 -8.94
N GLU A 55 14.57 13.14 -8.72
CA GLU A 55 14.42 14.60 -8.87
C GLU A 55 13.76 14.96 -10.22
N GLN A 56 14.24 14.34 -11.30
CA GLN A 56 13.70 14.57 -12.63
C GLN A 56 12.31 13.96 -12.81
N CYS A 57 12.08 12.75 -12.29
CA CYS A 57 10.79 12.05 -12.43
C CYS A 57 9.65 12.76 -11.70
N VAL A 58 9.90 13.21 -10.47
CA VAL A 58 8.87 13.84 -9.63
C VAL A 58 8.83 15.36 -9.76
N GLY A 59 9.79 15.97 -10.44
CA GLY A 59 9.87 17.42 -10.61
C GLY A 59 10.15 18.18 -9.32
N LEU A 60 10.83 17.57 -8.35
CA LEU A 60 11.19 18.17 -7.07
C LEU A 60 12.71 18.35 -6.99
N PRO A 61 13.23 19.58 -7.18
CA PRO A 61 14.67 19.84 -7.13
C PRO A 61 15.29 19.44 -5.79
N GLY A 62 16.37 18.68 -5.83
CA GLY A 62 17.09 18.19 -4.66
C GLY A 62 16.38 17.06 -3.91
N ALA A 63 15.43 16.35 -4.54
CA ALA A 63 14.75 15.23 -3.90
C ALA A 63 15.74 14.10 -3.59
N GLU A 64 15.76 13.69 -2.31
CA GLU A 64 16.45 12.50 -1.83
C GLU A 64 15.42 11.53 -1.29
N ILE A 65 15.38 10.31 -1.80
CA ILE A 65 14.40 9.30 -1.41
C ILE A 65 15.06 8.00 -0.96
N GLN A 66 14.35 7.29 -0.08
CA GLN A 66 14.56 5.88 0.21
C GLN A 66 13.32 5.12 -0.25
N ALA A 67 13.50 3.97 -0.89
CA ALA A 67 12.39 3.11 -1.32
C ALA A 67 12.55 1.70 -0.73
N LEU A 68 11.43 1.10 -0.39
CA LEU A 68 11.32 -0.28 0.07
C LEU A 68 10.17 -0.97 -0.64
N PHE A 69 10.46 -2.07 -1.32
CA PHE A 69 9.42 -2.89 -1.93
C PHE A 69 8.97 -4.00 -0.98
N LEU A 70 7.68 -4.16 -0.89
CA LEU A 70 7.02 -5.20 -0.11
C LEU A 70 6.20 -6.09 -1.05
N GLN A 71 6.14 -7.39 -0.74
CA GLN A 71 5.34 -8.34 -1.49
C GLN A 71 4.29 -8.98 -0.59
N ALA A 72 3.05 -9.01 -1.07
CA ALA A 72 1.97 -9.79 -0.47
C ALA A 72 2.08 -11.28 -0.85
N PRO A 73 1.42 -12.19 -0.12
CA PRO A 73 1.47 -13.64 -0.40
C PRO A 73 1.01 -14.06 -1.81
N ASP A 74 0.19 -13.24 -2.48
CA ASP A 74 -0.28 -13.47 -3.85
C ASP A 74 0.69 -12.97 -4.92
N GLY A 75 1.81 -12.35 -4.52
CA GLY A 75 2.81 -11.77 -5.41
C GLY A 75 2.60 -10.30 -5.73
N THR A 76 1.51 -9.67 -5.29
CA THR A 76 1.28 -8.23 -5.47
C THR A 76 2.31 -7.42 -4.70
N HIS A 77 2.77 -6.32 -5.30
CA HIS A 77 3.79 -5.45 -4.71
C HIS A 77 3.22 -4.11 -4.25
N LEU A 78 3.80 -3.63 -3.16
CA LEU A 78 3.64 -2.27 -2.64
C LEU A 78 5.03 -1.64 -2.53
N GLU A 79 5.17 -0.38 -2.94
CA GLU A 79 6.39 0.39 -2.76
C GLU A 79 6.17 1.43 -1.66
N LEU A 80 7.03 1.45 -0.64
CA LEU A 80 7.10 2.51 0.34
C LEU A 80 8.19 3.50 -0.07
N ILE A 81 7.87 4.78 -0.11
CA ILE A 81 8.79 5.85 -0.48
C ILE A 81 8.90 6.85 0.66
N GLU A 82 10.08 7.01 1.22
CA GLU A 82 10.37 8.07 2.18
C GLU A 82 11.19 9.17 1.51
N TYR A 83 10.68 10.40 1.56
CA TYR A 83 11.43 11.57 1.13
C TYR A 83 12.28 12.07 2.28
N GLN A 84 13.59 11.89 2.17
CA GLN A 84 14.56 12.48 3.10
C GLN A 84 14.73 13.99 2.84
N LYS A 85 14.48 14.41 1.57
CA LYS A 85 14.39 15.81 1.14
C LYS A 85 13.35 15.95 0.00
N PRO A 86 12.51 16.99 0.02
CA PRO A 86 12.35 17.94 1.14
C PRO A 86 11.74 17.26 2.37
N ASP A 87 12.16 17.65 3.55
CA ASP A 87 11.54 17.25 4.80
C ASP A 87 10.23 18.04 4.96
N LEU A 88 9.11 17.36 4.77
CA LEU A 88 7.78 17.95 4.86
C LEU A 88 7.04 17.39 6.08
N PRO A 89 6.29 18.21 6.79
CA PRO A 89 5.44 17.71 7.86
C PRO A 89 4.40 16.74 7.31
N PRO A 90 4.02 15.70 8.08
CA PRO A 90 2.96 14.79 7.65
C PRO A 90 1.67 15.57 7.37
N PRO A 91 0.97 15.27 6.27
CA PRO A 91 -0.29 15.92 5.95
C PRO A 91 -1.35 15.53 6.98
N PRO A 92 -2.40 16.36 7.15
CA PRO A 92 -3.56 15.94 7.92
C PRO A 92 -4.19 14.70 7.26
N ARG A 93 -4.71 13.79 8.09
CA ARG A 93 -5.45 12.62 7.60
C ARG A 93 -6.62 13.06 6.72
N ARG A 94 -6.74 12.48 5.56
CA ARG A 94 -7.85 12.73 4.64
C ARG A 94 -9.04 11.85 4.97
N SER A 95 -10.24 12.39 4.77
CA SER A 95 -11.47 11.58 4.77
C SER A 95 -11.49 10.70 3.51
N PRO A 96 -12.01 9.46 3.59
CA PRO A 96 -12.29 8.66 2.40
C PRO A 96 -13.23 9.34 1.39
N ALA A 97 -14.02 10.32 1.85
CA ALA A 97 -14.95 11.09 1.00
C ALA A 97 -14.30 12.28 0.28
N GLU A 98 -13.06 12.62 0.60
CA GLU A 98 -12.39 13.75 -0.04
C GLU A 98 -11.89 13.40 -1.44
N PRO A 99 -12.19 14.21 -2.48
CA PRO A 99 -11.63 14.01 -3.82
C PRO A 99 -10.10 14.00 -3.78
N GLY A 100 -9.48 13.04 -4.46
CA GLY A 100 -8.03 12.83 -4.45
C GLY A 100 -7.55 11.90 -3.32
N SER A 101 -8.42 11.45 -2.41
CA SER A 101 -8.11 10.34 -1.53
C SER A 101 -8.04 9.04 -2.36
N ALA A 102 -7.06 8.21 -2.03
CA ALA A 102 -6.94 6.86 -2.57
C ALA A 102 -7.19 5.85 -1.45
N VAL A 103 -7.78 4.71 -1.80
CA VAL A 103 -7.97 3.58 -0.90
C VAL A 103 -7.21 2.40 -1.48
N ILE A 104 -6.40 1.74 -0.67
CA ILE A 104 -5.68 0.53 -1.08
C ILE A 104 -6.38 -0.68 -0.47
N PRO A 105 -7.09 -1.50 -1.27
CA PRO A 105 -7.73 -2.70 -0.79
C PRO A 105 -6.72 -3.85 -0.68
N PHE A 106 -6.72 -4.52 0.47
CA PHE A 106 -6.00 -5.75 0.74
C PHE A 106 -6.98 -6.89 0.89
N ALA A 107 -6.82 -7.95 0.11
CA ALA A 107 -7.56 -9.18 0.30
C ALA A 107 -7.03 -9.90 1.55
N ILE A 108 -7.92 -10.23 2.48
CA ILE A 108 -7.57 -10.90 3.73
C ILE A 108 -8.44 -12.13 3.97
N LYS A 109 -8.04 -12.95 4.93
CA LYS A 109 -8.85 -14.02 5.51
C LYS A 109 -9.01 -13.76 6.99
N ASP A 110 -10.21 -14.10 7.54
CA ASP A 110 -10.52 -13.97 8.96
C ASP A 110 -10.37 -12.52 9.48
N SER A 111 -11.28 -11.67 9.01
CA SER A 111 -11.28 -10.23 9.35
C SER A 111 -11.29 -10.00 10.85
N GLU A 112 -11.98 -10.83 11.64
CA GLU A 112 -12.04 -10.68 13.09
C GLU A 112 -10.68 -10.84 13.73
N THR A 113 -9.93 -11.88 13.35
CA THR A 113 -8.56 -12.11 13.87
C THR A 113 -7.61 -11.01 13.42
N VAL A 114 -7.68 -10.60 12.15
CA VAL A 114 -6.81 -9.53 11.63
C VAL A 114 -7.11 -8.21 12.35
N VAL A 115 -8.37 -7.83 12.48
CA VAL A 115 -8.78 -6.58 13.14
C VAL A 115 -8.44 -6.59 14.63
N ALA A 116 -8.55 -7.74 15.31
CA ALA A 116 -8.15 -7.86 16.71
C ALA A 116 -6.63 -7.59 16.86
N ARG A 117 -5.80 -8.21 16.01
CA ARG A 117 -4.34 -7.96 16.01
C ARG A 117 -3.97 -6.51 15.75
N LEU A 118 -4.66 -5.86 14.81
CA LEU A 118 -4.44 -4.45 14.50
C LEU A 118 -4.79 -3.56 15.70
N ARG A 119 -5.90 -3.84 16.39
CA ARG A 119 -6.30 -3.12 17.61
C ARG A 119 -5.30 -3.33 18.75
N ASP A 120 -4.83 -4.56 18.94
CA ASP A 120 -3.82 -4.89 19.95
C ASP A 120 -2.48 -4.19 19.67
N ALA A 121 -2.16 -3.95 18.39
CA ALA A 121 -1.02 -3.14 17.96
C ALA A 121 -1.29 -1.61 18.03
N GLY A 122 -2.45 -1.19 18.58
CA GLY A 122 -2.80 0.23 18.72
C GLY A 122 -3.23 0.93 17.43
N ILE A 123 -3.55 0.17 16.38
CA ILE A 123 -3.96 0.73 15.09
C ILE A 123 -5.43 1.13 15.13
N GLU A 124 -5.71 2.35 14.70
CA GLU A 124 -7.05 2.90 14.64
C GLU A 124 -7.86 2.28 13.49
N ILE A 125 -8.97 1.66 13.82
CA ILE A 125 -9.95 1.12 12.87
C ILE A 125 -11.07 2.13 12.70
N LEU A 126 -11.31 2.59 11.47
CA LEU A 126 -12.35 3.55 11.13
C LEU A 126 -13.75 2.94 11.21
N GLY A 127 -13.86 1.69 10.80
CA GLY A 127 -15.12 0.95 10.85
C GLY A 127 -14.97 -0.47 10.34
N GLY A 128 -15.73 -1.39 10.91
CA GLY A 128 -15.73 -2.80 10.51
C GLY A 128 -15.23 -3.76 11.60
N PRO A 129 -15.21 -5.07 11.31
CA PRO A 129 -15.64 -5.70 10.06
C PRO A 129 -17.16 -5.53 9.81
N VAL A 130 -17.54 -5.00 8.66
CA VAL A 130 -18.96 -4.83 8.27
C VAL A 130 -19.31 -5.90 7.25
N PRO A 131 -20.27 -6.79 7.56
CA PRO A 131 -20.71 -7.80 6.61
C PRO A 131 -21.57 -7.18 5.51
N TYR A 132 -21.43 -7.70 4.30
CA TYR A 132 -22.25 -7.34 3.17
C TYR A 132 -22.54 -8.57 2.29
N LEU A 133 -23.77 -8.67 1.81
CA LEU A 133 -24.19 -9.74 0.90
C LEU A 133 -24.63 -9.11 -0.42
N LEU A 134 -23.97 -9.47 -1.51
CA LEU A 134 -24.29 -9.04 -2.86
C LEU A 134 -24.30 -10.25 -3.80
N ASP A 135 -25.43 -10.51 -4.45
CA ASP A 135 -25.59 -11.57 -5.46
C ASP A 135 -25.07 -12.96 -5.03
N GLY A 136 -25.32 -13.32 -3.77
CA GLY A 136 -24.88 -14.58 -3.18
C GLY A 136 -23.41 -14.60 -2.73
N VAL A 137 -22.68 -13.51 -2.91
CA VAL A 137 -21.32 -13.35 -2.36
C VAL A 137 -21.40 -12.65 -1.01
N SER A 138 -20.94 -13.32 0.04
CA SER A 138 -20.83 -12.74 1.38
C SER A 138 -19.41 -12.20 1.58
N THR A 139 -19.31 -10.94 1.98
CA THR A 139 -18.05 -10.25 2.19
C THR A 139 -18.02 -9.57 3.56
N LYS A 140 -16.82 -9.20 4.01
CA LYS A 140 -16.61 -8.28 5.13
C LYS A 140 -15.60 -7.22 4.74
N THR A 141 -15.83 -6.01 5.18
CA THR A 141 -14.97 -4.86 4.86
C THR A 141 -14.61 -4.09 6.12
N THR A 142 -13.34 -3.71 6.24
CA THR A 142 -12.82 -2.90 7.34
C THR A 142 -11.97 -1.78 6.78
N TYR A 143 -12.17 -0.56 7.22
CA TYR A 143 -11.36 0.60 6.85
C TYR A 143 -10.47 1.04 8.01
N LEU A 144 -9.23 1.40 7.70
CA LEU A 144 -8.25 1.89 8.65
C LEU A 144 -7.29 2.88 7.98
N TYR A 145 -6.50 3.56 8.80
CA TYR A 145 -5.35 4.33 8.32
C TYR A 145 -4.05 3.56 8.57
N ASP A 146 -3.10 3.73 7.65
CA ASP A 146 -1.71 3.46 7.96
C ASP A 146 -1.14 4.55 8.90
N PRO A 147 0.11 4.43 9.37
CA PRO A 147 0.71 5.42 10.29
C PRO A 147 0.73 6.86 9.75
N ASP A 148 0.75 7.05 8.43
CA ASP A 148 0.83 8.35 7.77
C ASP A 148 -0.52 8.86 7.25
N GLY A 149 -1.59 8.09 7.45
CA GLY A 149 -2.94 8.49 7.07
C GLY A 149 -3.36 8.01 5.68
N THR A 150 -2.62 7.10 5.05
CA THR A 150 -3.08 6.38 3.86
C THR A 150 -4.27 5.52 4.22
N ILE A 151 -5.32 5.58 3.42
CA ILE A 151 -6.54 4.83 3.67
C ILE A 151 -6.39 3.41 3.14
N LEU A 152 -6.56 2.43 4.02
CA LEU A 152 -6.54 1.02 3.68
C LEU A 152 -7.94 0.43 3.84
N CYS A 153 -8.24 -0.56 3.00
CA CYS A 153 -9.46 -1.37 3.07
C CYS A 153 -9.06 -2.84 3.19
N LEU A 154 -9.42 -3.48 4.27
CA LEU A 154 -9.28 -4.94 4.40
C LEU A 154 -10.57 -5.58 3.91
N PHE A 155 -10.45 -6.41 2.88
CA PHE A 155 -11.58 -7.02 2.19
C PHE A 155 -11.50 -8.54 2.28
N GLU A 156 -12.52 -9.16 2.86
CA GLU A 156 -12.65 -10.60 2.99
C GLU A 156 -13.85 -11.09 2.17
N VAL A 157 -13.62 -12.10 1.34
CA VAL A 157 -14.70 -12.91 0.75
C VAL A 157 -14.95 -14.11 1.68
N VAL A 158 -16.08 -14.07 2.38
CA VAL A 158 -16.47 -15.11 3.36
C VAL A 158 -17.03 -16.33 2.65
N SER A 159 -17.88 -16.12 1.63
CA SER A 159 -18.44 -17.18 0.81
C SER A 159 -18.90 -16.64 -0.55
N GLY A 160 -18.99 -17.53 -1.53
CA GLY A 160 -19.30 -17.20 -2.93
C GLY A 160 -18.04 -16.92 -3.73
N GLU A 161 -18.22 -16.59 -5.00
CA GLU A 161 -17.13 -16.21 -5.90
C GLU A 161 -17.20 -14.73 -6.22
N TYR A 162 -16.15 -13.98 -5.88
CA TYR A 162 -16.03 -12.55 -6.14
C TYR A 162 -15.05 -12.31 -7.28
N THR A 163 -15.52 -11.67 -8.34
CA THR A 163 -14.70 -11.27 -9.49
C THR A 163 -14.97 -9.84 -9.87
N ILE A 164 -13.92 -9.11 -10.26
CA ILE A 164 -14.02 -7.79 -10.86
C ILE A 164 -13.83 -7.94 -12.35
N GLY A 165 -14.87 -7.61 -13.13
CA GLY A 165 -14.89 -7.79 -14.59
C GLY A 165 -15.24 -9.21 -15.04
N ASP A 166 -15.51 -9.38 -16.33
CA ASP A 166 -15.74 -10.68 -16.94
C ASP A 166 -14.41 -11.40 -17.18
N LYS A 167 -14.27 -12.62 -16.69
CA LYS A 167 -13.13 -13.50 -17.00
C LYS A 167 -13.09 -13.97 -18.46
N ASP A 168 -14.10 -13.64 -19.26
CA ASP A 168 -14.31 -14.17 -20.62
C ASP A 168 -13.71 -13.31 -21.74
N THR A 169 -12.82 -12.37 -21.46
CA THR A 169 -12.04 -11.68 -22.49
C THR A 169 -10.68 -12.31 -22.70
N GLU A 170 -10.66 -13.64 -22.96
CA GLU A 170 -9.58 -14.26 -23.72
C GLU A 170 -9.85 -14.02 -25.21
N SER A 171 -9.13 -13.10 -25.84
CA SER A 171 -9.02 -12.95 -27.27
C SER A 171 -7.62 -12.53 -27.67
#